data_2c91d55eb17f1aad4c1b0c1dabd3decc
#
_entry.id   2c91d55eb17f1aad4c1b0c1dabd3decc
#
_cell.length_a   1.000
_cell.length_b   1.000
_cell.length_c   1.000
_cell.angle_alpha   90.00
_cell.angle_beta   90.00
_cell.angle_gamma   90.00
#
_symmetry.space_group_name_H-M   'P 1'
#
loop_
_entity.id
_entity.type
_entity.pdbx_description
1 polymer ?
#
loop_
_entity_poly.entity_id
_entity_poly.type
_entity_poly.pdbx_seq_one_letter_code
_entity_poly.pdbx_strand_id
1 'polypeptide(L)'
;RWNSIFGQSQAAALEAAGKDGIIYNSTYTNFWQGAMAWAGWWHNQVGLLTEVASVRIASPTDQIKTAARTSITNDFSREAANDAIVPGLGTLGAPVDTTPRTEYPRPWMGGKWTLRDIVDYQMIATMSLLDTAADRREAILRQIYEVNRQTVEEGKTNPVKAILIPL
;
A
#
# COMPACT_ATOMS: atom_id res chain seq x y z
N ARG A 1 11.86 -3.92 -7.60
CA ARG A 1 13.00 -3.21 -6.99
C ARG A 1 12.57 -1.86 -6.42
N TRP A 2 12.07 -0.92 -7.23
CA TRP A 2 11.76 0.44 -6.78
C TRP A 2 10.64 0.48 -5.73
N ASN A 3 9.59 -0.32 -5.90
CA ASN A 3 8.51 -0.42 -4.91
C ASN A 3 9.04 -0.82 -3.53
N SER A 4 9.98 -1.77 -3.48
CA SER A 4 10.61 -2.17 -2.21
C SER A 4 11.44 -1.03 -1.62
N ILE A 5 12.19 -0.30 -2.44
CA ILE A 5 13.01 0.83 -1.97
C ILE A 5 12.11 1.93 -1.38
N PHE A 6 11.09 2.35 -2.10
CA PHE A 6 10.16 3.38 -1.64
C PHE A 6 9.34 2.91 -0.43
N GLY A 7 8.79 1.71 -0.48
CA GLY A 7 7.98 1.17 0.61
C GLY A 7 8.78 1.01 1.91
N GLN A 8 10.01 0.50 1.83
CA GLN A 8 10.87 0.38 3.01
C GLN A 8 11.31 1.74 3.55
N SER A 9 11.56 2.71 2.68
CA SER A 9 11.90 4.08 3.08
C SER A 9 10.76 4.74 3.86
N GLN A 10 9.52 4.60 3.36
CA GLN A 10 8.32 5.09 4.05
C GLN A 10 8.12 4.40 5.41
N ALA A 11 8.26 3.08 5.45
CA ALA A 11 8.16 2.32 6.69
C ALA A 11 9.20 2.77 7.72
N ALA A 12 10.46 2.92 7.30
CA ALA A 12 11.54 3.38 8.16
C ALA A 12 11.30 4.80 8.71
N ALA A 13 10.77 5.70 7.89
CA ALA A 13 10.46 7.07 8.32
C ALA A 13 9.32 7.10 9.35
N LEU A 14 8.30 6.29 9.15
CA LEU A 14 7.19 6.16 10.10
C LEU A 14 7.66 5.53 11.43
N GLU A 15 8.47 4.49 11.38
CA GLU A 15 9.07 3.88 12.56
C GLU A 15 9.96 4.86 13.33
N ALA A 16 10.81 5.63 12.61
CA ALA A 16 11.67 6.65 13.19
C ALA A 16 10.86 7.78 13.85
N ALA A 17 9.69 8.10 13.31
CA ALA A 17 8.75 9.05 13.89
C ALA A 17 7.93 8.47 15.06
N GLY A 18 8.20 7.24 15.47
CA GLY A 18 7.52 6.59 16.58
C GLY A 18 6.09 6.17 16.27
N LYS A 19 5.73 6.03 14.99
CA LYS A 19 4.39 5.59 14.57
C LYS A 19 4.25 4.09 14.70
N ASP A 20 3.10 3.64 15.19
CA ASP A 20 2.74 2.23 15.34
C ASP A 20 1.82 1.78 14.21
N GLY A 21 1.68 0.46 14.04
CA GLY A 21 0.73 -0.09 13.10
C GLY A 21 1.23 -0.12 11.64
N ILE A 22 2.53 -0.01 11.42
CA ILE A 22 3.11 -0.02 10.08
C ILE A 22 3.29 -1.45 9.62
N ILE A 23 2.66 -1.79 8.49
CA ILE A 23 2.78 -3.09 7.83
C ILE A 23 3.40 -2.87 6.46
N TYR A 24 4.37 -3.69 6.11
CA TYR A 24 5.03 -3.68 4.81
C TYR A 24 5.13 -5.08 4.23
N ASN A 25 5.42 -5.16 2.95
CA ASN A 25 5.39 -6.41 2.18
C ASN A 25 4.00 -7.10 2.19
N SER A 26 2.93 -6.31 2.33
CA SER A 26 1.57 -6.83 2.25
C SER A 26 1.23 -7.28 0.84
N THR A 27 0.54 -8.40 0.77
CA THR A 27 0.00 -8.91 -0.49
C THR A 27 -1.22 -8.10 -0.91
N TYR A 28 -1.27 -7.74 -2.20
CA TYR A 28 -2.38 -7.00 -2.78
C TYR A 28 -2.75 -7.56 -4.15
N THR A 29 -4.02 -7.38 -4.56
CA THR A 29 -4.47 -7.82 -5.88
C THR A 29 -3.93 -6.90 -6.96
N ASN A 30 -3.16 -7.45 -7.90
CA ASN A 30 -2.53 -6.70 -8.99
C ASN A 30 -3.32 -6.74 -10.30
N PHE A 31 -4.32 -7.59 -10.41
CA PHE A 31 -5.05 -7.81 -11.65
C PHE A 31 -6.43 -7.13 -11.60
N TRP A 32 -6.40 -5.82 -11.70
CA TRP A 32 -7.60 -5.01 -11.80
C TRP A 32 -7.28 -3.71 -12.54
N GLN A 33 -7.94 -3.52 -13.68
CA GLN A 33 -7.67 -2.38 -14.58
C GLN A 33 -7.99 -1.00 -13.98
N GLY A 34 -8.85 -0.95 -12.95
CA GLY A 34 -9.18 0.29 -12.24
C GLY A 34 -8.17 0.69 -11.18
N ALA A 35 -7.18 -0.15 -10.88
CA ALA A 35 -6.17 0.14 -9.86
C ALA A 35 -5.12 1.11 -10.39
N MET A 36 -5.13 2.34 -9.89
CA MET A 36 -4.25 3.43 -10.33
C MET A 36 -2.76 3.07 -10.22
N ALA A 37 -2.35 2.36 -9.18
CA ALA A 37 -0.94 1.97 -8.99
C ALA A 37 -0.41 1.05 -10.12
N TRP A 38 -1.28 0.21 -10.70
CA TRP A 38 -0.91 -0.72 -11.77
C TRP A 38 -0.77 -0.04 -13.12
N ALA A 39 -1.53 1.00 -13.37
CA ALA A 39 -1.45 1.75 -14.61
C ALA A 39 -0.02 2.26 -14.87
N GLY A 40 0.66 2.73 -13.84
CA GLY A 40 2.06 3.15 -13.93
C GLY A 40 3.00 2.02 -14.38
N TRP A 41 2.80 0.80 -13.91
CA TRP A 41 3.68 -0.34 -14.29
C TRP A 41 3.62 -0.67 -15.78
N TRP A 42 2.44 -0.55 -16.40
CA TRP A 42 2.26 -0.78 -17.83
C TRP A 42 2.85 0.33 -18.70
N HIS A 43 3.27 1.43 -18.09
CA HIS A 43 3.90 2.59 -18.75
C HIS A 43 5.35 2.81 -18.28
N ASN A 44 6.01 1.77 -17.81
CA ASN A 44 7.39 1.81 -17.31
C ASN A 44 7.61 2.83 -16.17
N GLN A 45 6.60 3.05 -15.35
CA GLN A 45 6.63 3.92 -14.19
C GLN A 45 6.66 3.12 -12.89
N VAL A 46 7.09 3.75 -11.82
CA VAL A 46 6.99 3.17 -10.48
C VAL A 46 5.58 3.40 -9.96
N GLY A 47 4.81 2.32 -9.83
CA GLY A 47 3.49 2.35 -9.19
C GLY A 47 3.59 1.82 -7.77
N LEU A 48 3.13 2.57 -6.81
CA LEU A 48 3.14 2.22 -5.39
C LEU A 48 1.78 2.55 -4.79
N LEU A 49 1.23 1.64 -4.02
CA LEU A 49 0.04 1.86 -3.22
C LEU A 49 0.43 1.94 -1.75
N THR A 50 0.02 3.01 -1.09
CA THR A 50 0.16 3.21 0.35
C THR A 50 -1.21 3.47 0.92
N GLU A 51 -1.65 2.62 1.84
CA GLU A 51 -2.96 2.71 2.46
C GLU A 51 -2.84 3.12 3.91
N VAL A 52 -3.75 3.97 4.37
CA VAL A 52 -3.89 4.37 5.77
C VAL A 52 -5.29 4.03 6.24
N ALA A 53 -5.41 3.49 7.46
CA ALA A 53 -6.72 3.19 8.04
C ALA A 53 -7.60 4.44 8.05
N SER A 54 -8.82 4.32 7.53
CA SER A 54 -9.73 5.46 7.39
C SER A 54 -10.48 5.79 8.70
N VAL A 55 -11.00 7.01 8.76
CA VAL A 55 -12.03 7.42 9.72
C VAL A 55 -13.32 7.71 8.97
N ARG A 56 -14.47 7.34 9.54
CA ARG A 56 -15.76 7.59 8.90
C ARG A 56 -16.04 9.09 8.89
N ILE A 57 -16.08 9.70 7.71
CA ILE A 57 -16.46 11.12 7.50
C ILE A 57 -15.75 12.06 8.49
N ALA A 58 -14.44 11.89 8.63
CA ALA A 58 -13.60 12.64 9.57
C ALA A 58 -14.01 12.53 11.06
N SER A 59 -14.86 11.60 11.41
CA SER A 59 -15.22 11.34 12.81
C SER A 59 -14.13 10.52 13.49
N PRO A 60 -13.65 10.90 14.67
CA PRO A 60 -12.71 10.08 15.42
C PRO A 60 -13.26 8.68 15.70
N THR A 61 -12.44 7.68 15.55
CA THR A 61 -12.80 6.29 15.81
C THR A 61 -11.94 5.76 16.94
N ASP A 62 -12.57 5.17 17.95
CA ASP A 62 -11.85 4.42 18.97
C ASP A 62 -11.65 2.99 18.48
N GLN A 63 -10.43 2.66 18.13
CA GLN A 63 -10.06 1.31 17.74
C GLN A 63 -9.79 0.51 19.01
N ILE A 64 -10.74 -0.33 19.40
CA ILE A 64 -10.62 -1.15 20.57
C ILE A 64 -9.94 -2.46 20.19
N LYS A 65 -8.92 -2.82 20.95
CA LYS A 65 -8.37 -4.17 20.95
C LYS A 65 -9.43 -5.11 21.53
N THR A 66 -10.30 -5.65 20.70
CA THR A 66 -11.36 -6.53 21.19
C THR A 66 -11.00 -7.97 20.94
N ALA A 67 -10.50 -8.62 21.99
CA ALA A 67 -10.62 -10.07 22.10
C ALA A 67 -12.10 -10.53 22.17
N ALA A 68 -13.04 -9.61 22.22
CA ALA A 68 -14.43 -9.87 22.58
C ALA A 68 -15.45 -9.68 21.45
N ARG A 69 -15.05 -9.46 20.21
CA ARG A 69 -16.02 -9.44 19.09
C ARG A 69 -16.13 -10.78 18.39
N THR A 70 -16.08 -11.87 19.14
CA THR A 70 -16.26 -13.23 18.63
C THR A 70 -17.70 -13.56 18.24
N SER A 71 -18.62 -12.63 18.29
CA SER A 71 -20.03 -12.92 18.02
C SER A 71 -20.73 -11.92 17.14
N ILE A 72 -20.05 -11.36 16.14
CA ILE A 72 -20.78 -10.78 15.03
C ILE A 72 -20.85 -11.86 13.94
N THR A 73 -21.78 -12.75 14.19
CA THR A 73 -22.38 -13.62 13.20
C THR A 73 -22.61 -12.91 11.89
N ASN A 74 -22.11 -13.51 10.81
CA ASN A 74 -22.75 -13.72 9.50
C ASN A 74 -23.52 -12.59 8.82
N ASP A 75 -23.58 -11.39 9.35
CA ASP A 75 -24.16 -10.27 8.65
C ASP A 75 -23.08 -9.48 7.90
N PHE A 76 -22.53 -10.14 6.90
CA PHE A 76 -21.74 -9.52 5.86
C PHE A 76 -22.71 -8.74 4.96
N SER A 77 -23.15 -7.58 5.41
CA SER A 77 -23.66 -6.61 4.47
C SER A 77 -22.53 -6.24 3.50
N ARG A 78 -22.85 -6.14 2.23
CA ARG A 78 -21.90 -5.79 1.16
C ARG A 78 -21.12 -4.48 1.43
N GLU A 79 -21.60 -3.64 2.31
CA GLU A 79 -20.96 -2.41 2.76
C GLU A 79 -19.75 -2.67 3.64
N ALA A 80 -19.78 -3.69 4.51
CA ALA A 80 -18.63 -4.09 5.30
C ALA A 80 -17.49 -4.70 4.46
N ALA A 81 -17.81 -5.27 3.32
CA ALA A 81 -16.79 -5.82 2.41
C ALA A 81 -15.99 -4.73 1.68
N ASN A 82 -16.52 -3.53 1.55
CA ASN A 82 -15.84 -2.39 0.94
C ASN A 82 -15.02 -1.56 1.95
N ASP A 83 -15.28 -1.69 3.24
CA ASP A 83 -14.44 -1.14 4.32
C ASP A 83 -13.22 -2.03 4.64
N ALA A 84 -13.04 -2.89 3.81
CA ALA A 84 -12.40 -4.09 3.77
C ALA A 84 -11.01 -4.27 4.30
N ILE A 85 -10.17 -4.54 3.87
CA ILE A 85 -8.90 -5.21 4.18
C ILE A 85 -7.86 -4.12 4.38
N VAL A 86 -7.83 -3.59 5.56
CA VAL A 86 -6.61 -2.94 6.03
C VAL A 86 -5.67 -4.07 6.44
N PRO A 87 -4.56 -4.25 5.74
CA PRO A 87 -3.57 -5.25 6.13
C PRO A 87 -3.16 -5.04 7.58
N GLY A 88 -3.35 -6.07 8.41
CA GLY A 88 -3.08 -6.02 9.85
C GLY A 88 -4.26 -5.63 10.75
N LEU A 89 -5.32 -5.06 10.21
CA LEU A 89 -6.52 -4.78 11.00
C LEU A 89 -7.49 -5.97 11.03
N GLY A 90 -7.26 -6.99 10.24
CA GLY A 90 -8.17 -8.10 10.04
C GLY A 90 -9.43 -7.69 9.28
N THR A 91 -10.27 -8.63 8.94
CA THR A 91 -11.65 -8.39 8.55
C THR A 91 -12.37 -7.78 9.75
N LEU A 92 -13.24 -6.77 9.52
CA LEU A 92 -14.07 -6.22 10.59
C LEU A 92 -14.75 -7.37 11.35
N GLY A 93 -14.39 -7.54 12.63
CA GLY A 93 -14.89 -8.63 13.48
C GLY A 93 -13.91 -9.78 13.74
N ALA A 94 -12.81 -9.88 13.01
CA ALA A 94 -11.73 -10.80 13.40
C ALA A 94 -10.86 -10.19 14.50
N PRO A 95 -10.28 -11.03 15.40
CA PRO A 95 -9.31 -10.55 16.37
C PRO A 95 -8.15 -9.88 15.64
N VAL A 96 -7.82 -8.65 16.03
CA VAL A 96 -6.65 -7.96 15.49
C VAL A 96 -5.41 -8.70 15.99
N ASP A 97 -4.63 -9.22 15.06
CA ASP A 97 -3.34 -9.83 15.42
C ASP A 97 -2.35 -8.72 15.79
N THR A 98 -2.04 -8.64 17.07
CA THR A 98 -1.07 -7.69 17.64
C THR A 98 0.25 -8.37 17.99
N THR A 99 0.54 -9.52 17.39
CA THR A 99 1.83 -10.19 17.55
C THR A 99 2.88 -9.48 16.70
N PRO A 100 3.96 -8.97 17.30
CA PRO A 100 5.07 -8.41 16.54
C PRO A 100 5.71 -9.45 15.62
N ARG A 101 5.99 -9.05 14.39
CA ARG A 101 6.68 -9.88 13.38
C ARG A 101 7.46 -9.00 12.43
N THR A 102 8.26 -9.60 11.58
CA THR A 102 9.19 -8.87 10.70
C THR A 102 8.51 -7.80 9.84
N GLU A 103 7.35 -8.12 9.26
CA GLU A 103 6.58 -7.18 8.44
C GLU A 103 5.61 -6.30 9.24
N TYR A 104 5.52 -6.50 10.56
CA TYR A 104 4.66 -5.75 11.49
C TYR A 104 5.34 -5.64 12.86
N PRO A 105 6.46 -4.93 12.96
CA PRO A 105 7.31 -4.94 14.17
C PRO A 105 6.67 -4.24 15.36
N ARG A 106 5.87 -3.20 15.13
CA ARG A 106 5.19 -2.43 16.17
C ARG A 106 3.69 -2.37 15.90
N PRO A 107 2.95 -3.40 16.33
CA PRO A 107 1.52 -3.47 16.11
C PRO A 107 0.76 -2.31 16.78
N TRP A 108 -0.27 -1.84 16.08
CA TRP A 108 -1.21 -0.89 16.67
C TRP A 108 -2.00 -1.54 17.79
N MET A 109 -1.89 -0.99 19.00
CA MET A 109 -2.50 -1.57 20.20
C MET A 109 -3.92 -1.05 20.45
N GLY A 110 -4.48 -0.30 19.52
CA GLY A 110 -5.79 0.34 19.69
C GLY A 110 -5.68 1.77 20.19
N GLY A 111 -6.81 2.42 20.37
CA GLY A 111 -6.92 3.77 20.86
C GLY A 111 -7.68 4.67 19.88
N LYS A 112 -7.68 5.95 20.16
CA LYS A 112 -8.37 6.94 19.35
C LYS A 112 -7.62 7.18 18.06
N TRP A 113 -8.32 7.06 16.94
CA TRP A 113 -7.83 7.32 15.60
C TRP A 113 -8.60 8.48 14.97
N THR A 114 -7.91 9.49 14.52
CA THR A 114 -8.49 10.73 14.03
C THR A 114 -8.03 11.05 12.62
N LEU A 115 -8.71 11.97 11.94
CA LEU A 115 -8.27 12.51 10.66
C LEU A 115 -6.87 13.14 10.75
N ARG A 116 -6.54 13.73 11.89
CA ARG A 116 -5.21 14.30 12.12
C ARG A 116 -4.13 13.21 12.09
N ASP A 117 -4.40 12.07 12.71
CA ASP A 117 -3.46 10.94 12.69
C ASP A 117 -3.21 10.46 11.26
N ILE A 118 -4.27 10.34 10.46
CA ILE A 118 -4.17 9.99 9.04
C ILE A 118 -3.26 10.98 8.30
N VAL A 119 -3.50 12.28 8.47
CA VAL A 119 -2.69 13.33 7.82
C VAL A 119 -1.22 13.21 8.23
N ASP A 120 -0.93 13.02 9.51
CA ASP A 120 0.44 12.90 10.01
C ASP A 120 1.16 11.68 9.41
N TYR A 121 0.51 10.52 9.38
CA TYR A 121 1.07 9.32 8.76
C TYR A 121 1.33 9.52 7.27
N GLN A 122 0.36 10.06 6.54
CA GLN A 122 0.50 10.32 5.11
C GLN A 122 1.59 11.34 4.81
N MET A 123 1.71 12.39 5.60
CA MET A 123 2.76 13.40 5.43
C MET A 123 4.15 12.80 5.60
N ILE A 124 4.37 12.02 6.66
CA ILE A 124 5.66 11.35 6.89
C ILE A 124 6.01 10.42 5.73
N ALA A 125 5.05 9.58 5.32
CA ALA A 125 5.25 8.64 4.22
C ALA A 125 5.54 9.37 2.90
N THR A 126 4.77 10.41 2.58
CA THR A 126 4.93 11.19 1.34
C THR A 126 6.27 11.93 1.32
N MET A 127 6.66 12.58 2.40
CA MET A 127 7.95 13.28 2.45
C MET A 127 9.11 12.31 2.29
N SER A 128 9.07 11.16 2.95
CA SER A 128 10.08 10.11 2.77
C SER A 128 10.16 9.59 1.33
N LEU A 129 9.01 9.47 0.66
CA LEU A 129 8.97 9.09 -0.75
C LEU A 129 9.67 10.14 -1.62
N LEU A 130 9.37 11.42 -1.40
CA LEU A 130 9.98 12.53 -2.15
C LEU A 130 11.49 12.61 -1.92
N ASP A 131 11.94 12.48 -0.68
CA ASP A 131 13.37 12.47 -0.33
C ASP A 131 14.09 11.30 -1.01
N THR A 132 13.51 10.09 -0.93
CA THR A 132 14.05 8.90 -1.59
C THR A 132 14.11 9.07 -3.11
N ALA A 133 13.09 9.70 -3.71
CA ALA A 133 13.07 9.99 -5.13
C ALA A 133 14.16 11.00 -5.52
N ALA A 134 14.33 12.04 -4.73
CA ALA A 134 15.37 13.06 -4.94
C ALA A 134 16.77 12.47 -4.84
N ASP A 135 17.04 11.69 -3.82
CA ASP A 135 18.34 11.06 -3.60
C ASP A 135 18.70 10.04 -4.69
N ARG A 136 17.71 9.38 -5.25
CA ARG A 136 17.89 8.33 -6.25
C ARG A 136 17.50 8.73 -7.66
N ARG A 137 17.27 10.03 -7.91
CA ARG A 137 16.76 10.58 -9.16
C ARG A 137 17.53 10.08 -10.39
N GLU A 138 18.84 10.07 -10.32
CA GLU A 138 19.67 9.64 -11.44
C GLU A 138 19.46 8.16 -11.78
N ALA A 139 19.45 7.30 -10.76
CA ALA A 139 19.24 5.87 -10.93
C ALA A 139 17.82 5.56 -11.44
N ILE A 140 16.81 6.30 -10.96
CA ILE A 140 15.42 6.16 -11.41
C ILE A 140 15.29 6.57 -12.87
N LEU A 141 15.79 7.74 -13.24
CA LEU A 141 15.74 8.26 -14.62
C LEU A 141 16.48 7.34 -15.60
N ARG A 142 17.66 6.86 -15.21
CA ARG A 142 18.41 5.89 -16.01
C ARG A 142 17.63 4.59 -16.19
N GLN A 143 17.01 4.06 -15.14
CA GLN A 143 16.21 2.84 -15.23
C GLN A 143 14.99 3.01 -16.15
N ILE A 144 14.29 4.14 -16.04
CA ILE A 144 13.15 4.44 -16.91
C ILE A 144 13.60 4.50 -18.38
N TYR A 145 14.70 5.18 -18.66
CA TYR A 145 15.27 5.25 -20.01
C TYR A 145 15.62 3.86 -20.53
N GLU A 146 16.38 3.07 -19.77
CA GLU A 146 16.83 1.74 -20.19
C GLU A 146 15.67 0.77 -20.42
N VAL A 147 14.65 0.76 -19.56
CA VAL A 147 13.48 -0.09 -19.74
C VAL A 147 12.74 0.27 -21.02
N ASN A 148 12.53 1.58 -21.28
CA ASN A 148 11.88 2.02 -22.52
C ASN A 148 12.71 1.66 -23.76
N ARG A 149 14.02 1.86 -23.71
CA ARG A 149 14.93 1.50 -24.79
C ARG A 149 14.89 -0.01 -25.07
N GLN A 150 14.96 -0.85 -24.03
CA GLN A 150 14.88 -2.30 -24.16
C GLN A 150 13.54 -2.75 -24.75
N THR A 151 12.42 -2.17 -24.30
CA THR A 151 11.09 -2.49 -24.84
C THR A 151 11.01 -2.22 -26.36
N VAL A 152 11.61 -1.11 -26.82
CA VAL A 152 11.67 -0.78 -28.26
C VAL A 152 12.50 -1.80 -29.01
N GLU A 153 13.67 -2.19 -28.50
CA GLU A 153 14.54 -3.17 -29.15
C GLU A 153 13.88 -4.57 -29.17
N GLU A 154 13.26 -4.97 -28.08
CA GLU A 154 12.50 -6.22 -28.02
C GLU A 154 11.36 -6.24 -29.03
N GLY A 155 10.66 -5.13 -29.22
CA GLY A 155 9.61 -4.99 -30.25
C GLY A 155 10.13 -5.23 -31.68
N LYS A 156 11.39 -4.84 -31.97
CA LYS A 156 12.03 -5.10 -33.27
C LYS A 156 12.33 -6.57 -33.51
N THR A 157 12.75 -7.28 -32.47
CA THR A 157 13.22 -8.67 -32.56
C THR A 157 12.15 -9.70 -32.24
N ASN A 158 11.11 -9.32 -31.48
CA ASN A 158 10.03 -10.21 -31.07
C ASN A 158 9.28 -10.77 -32.30
N PRO A 159 9.07 -12.09 -32.39
CA PRO A 159 8.28 -12.69 -33.48
C PRO A 159 6.81 -12.28 -33.44
N VAL A 160 6.26 -11.97 -32.27
CA VAL A 160 4.87 -11.47 -32.14
C VAL A 160 4.84 -9.98 -32.43
N LYS A 161 4.27 -9.59 -33.56
CA LYS A 161 4.19 -8.20 -34.00
C LYS A 161 2.84 -7.52 -33.71
N ALA A 162 1.81 -8.31 -33.48
CA ALA A 162 0.48 -7.84 -33.14
C ALA A 162 -0.28 -8.90 -32.35
N ILE A 163 -1.17 -8.46 -31.53
CA ILE A 163 -2.18 -9.29 -30.83
C ILE A 163 -3.54 -8.81 -31.28
N LEU A 164 -4.31 -9.70 -31.88
CA LEU A 164 -5.70 -9.42 -32.28
C LEU A 164 -6.64 -9.90 -31.18
N ILE A 165 -7.46 -8.99 -30.68
CA ILE A 165 -8.51 -9.30 -29.72
C ILE A 165 -9.81 -9.31 -30.50
N PRO A 166 -10.47 -10.49 -30.72
CA PRO A 166 -11.75 -10.54 -31.38
C PRO A 166 -12.82 -9.88 -30.52
N LEU A 167 -13.76 -9.22 -31.18
CA LEU A 167 -14.95 -8.63 -30.53
C LEU A 167 -15.97 -9.73 -30.17
#